data_9e1341f45013dc7bf06e8db7769f91fb
#
_entry.id   9e1341f45013dc7bf06e8db7769f91fb
#
_cell.length_a   1.000
_cell.length_b   1.000
_cell.length_c   1.000
_cell.angle_alpha   90.00
_cell.angle_beta   90.00
_cell.angle_gamma   90.00
#
_symmetry.space_group_name_H-M   'P 1'
#
loop_
_entity.id
_entity.type
_entity.pdbx_description
1 polymer ?
#
loop_
_entity_poly.entity_id
_entity_poly.type
_entity_poly.pdbx_seq_one_letter_code
_entity_poly.pdbx_strand_id
1 'polypeptide(L)'
;LVLGATSWAQAQTPQQWEQCAERVGRSVNSQEVGQVGYELAIKDKCGVRPISNAGMAKPDGKLPFDVVQAAPWKGRFQQLTGKTYGPIKESLAVSSAMQRQGDWLVGSGYDPRGAGATKAAIAVNTKTGKVMVAYASNDGVKFFGFNENDKGVPDKLWQWVSEETGAG
;
A
#
# COMPACT_ATOMS: atom_id res chain seq x y z
N LEU A 1 -5.57 33.34 -32.63
CA LEU A 1 -6.20 32.24 -31.89
C LEU A 1 -5.14 31.18 -31.62
N VAL A 2 -4.55 31.22 -30.40
CA VAL A 2 -3.63 30.20 -29.93
C VAL A 2 -4.42 29.15 -29.17
N LEU A 3 -4.63 28.00 -29.79
CA LEU A 3 -5.19 26.83 -29.16
C LEU A 3 -4.15 26.28 -28.16
N GLY A 4 -4.35 26.57 -26.89
CA GLY A 4 -3.61 25.96 -25.80
C GLY A 4 -3.90 24.47 -25.75
N ALA A 5 -2.95 23.64 -26.18
CA ALA A 5 -2.95 22.22 -25.94
C ALA A 5 -2.75 22.00 -24.44
N THR A 6 -3.85 21.73 -23.72
CA THR A 6 -3.78 21.15 -22.37
C THR A 6 -3.22 19.75 -22.51
N SER A 7 -1.91 19.62 -22.36
CA SER A 7 -1.23 18.34 -22.21
C SER A 7 -1.72 17.70 -20.92
N TRP A 8 -2.67 16.78 -21.05
CA TRP A 8 -2.96 15.84 -19.98
C TRP A 8 -1.69 15.02 -19.78
N ALA A 9 -1.03 15.24 -18.66
CA ALA A 9 0.10 14.41 -18.27
C ALA A 9 -0.41 12.99 -18.13
N GLN A 10 -0.25 12.19 -19.17
CA GLN A 10 -0.56 10.77 -19.14
C GLN A 10 0.33 10.13 -18.08
N ALA A 11 -0.28 9.42 -17.13
CA ALA A 11 0.45 8.69 -16.12
C ALA A 11 1.44 7.74 -16.81
N GLN A 12 2.72 7.92 -16.50
CA GLN A 12 3.81 7.12 -17.07
C GLN A 12 3.60 5.65 -16.78
N THR A 13 3.70 4.80 -17.80
CA THR A 13 3.64 3.35 -17.60
C THR A 13 4.93 2.85 -16.90
N PRO A 14 4.90 1.69 -16.22
CA PRO A 14 6.10 1.09 -15.64
C PRO A 14 7.24 0.92 -16.63
N GLN A 15 6.93 0.51 -17.87
CA GLN A 15 7.91 0.36 -18.94
C GLN A 15 8.54 1.69 -19.37
N GLN A 16 7.71 2.74 -19.49
CA GLN A 16 8.20 4.09 -19.79
C GLN A 16 9.10 4.63 -18.67
N TRP A 17 8.74 4.33 -17.42
CA TRP A 17 9.56 4.71 -16.29
C TRP A 17 10.90 3.97 -16.28
N GLU A 18 10.92 2.66 -16.56
CA GLU A 18 12.16 1.87 -16.63
C GLU A 18 13.09 2.36 -17.72
N GLN A 19 12.56 2.68 -18.92
CA GLN A 19 13.33 3.28 -20.00
C GLN A 19 13.91 4.64 -19.63
N CYS A 20 13.15 5.45 -18.88
CA CYS A 20 13.63 6.72 -18.35
C CYS A 20 14.75 6.50 -17.33
N ALA A 21 14.54 5.61 -16.37
CA ALA A 21 15.50 5.30 -15.31
C ALA A 21 16.80 4.75 -15.88
N GLU A 22 16.73 3.88 -16.88
CA GLU A 22 17.91 3.35 -17.57
C GLU A 22 18.69 4.45 -18.30
N ARG A 23 17.99 5.36 -19.00
CA ARG A 23 18.61 6.48 -19.70
C ARG A 23 19.30 7.43 -18.73
N VAL A 24 18.62 7.79 -17.63
CA VAL A 24 19.18 8.66 -16.58
C VAL A 24 20.37 7.95 -15.90
N GLY A 25 20.21 6.66 -15.59
CA GLY A 25 21.26 5.88 -14.97
C GLY A 25 22.55 5.78 -15.78
N ARG A 26 22.46 5.77 -17.11
CA ARG A 26 23.66 5.85 -18.00
C ARG A 26 24.34 7.22 -18.00
N SER A 27 23.62 8.27 -17.66
CA SER A 27 24.13 9.66 -17.63
C SER A 27 24.66 10.08 -16.28
N VAL A 28 24.38 9.32 -15.22
CA VAL A 28 24.78 9.61 -13.84
C VAL A 28 25.89 8.66 -13.40
N ASN A 29 27.02 9.23 -13.00
CA ASN A 29 28.14 8.43 -12.48
C ASN A 29 27.85 8.05 -11.03
N SER A 30 27.40 6.82 -10.81
CA SER A 30 27.06 6.31 -9.49
C SER A 30 28.25 6.26 -8.50
N GLN A 31 29.48 6.23 -9.01
CA GLN A 31 30.68 6.27 -8.17
C GLN A 31 30.92 7.67 -7.59
N GLU A 32 30.53 8.71 -8.33
CA GLU A 32 30.68 10.09 -7.89
C GLU A 32 29.55 10.54 -6.95
N VAL A 33 28.30 10.15 -7.24
CA VAL A 33 27.13 10.62 -6.49
C VAL A 33 26.69 9.65 -5.39
N GLY A 34 27.22 8.44 -5.37
CA GLY A 34 26.81 7.37 -4.47
C GLY A 34 25.40 6.83 -4.76
N GLN A 35 25.01 5.79 -4.04
CA GLN A 35 23.69 5.12 -4.23
C GLN A 35 22.51 6.09 -4.04
N VAL A 36 22.55 6.89 -2.97
CA VAL A 36 21.46 7.85 -2.65
C VAL A 36 21.34 8.95 -3.70
N GLY A 37 22.47 9.48 -4.17
CA GLY A 37 22.48 10.50 -5.22
C GLY A 37 21.97 9.97 -6.55
N TYR A 38 22.28 8.72 -6.88
CA TYR A 38 21.79 8.03 -8.06
C TYR A 38 20.26 7.85 -8.02
N GLU A 39 19.71 7.38 -6.90
CA GLU A 39 18.27 7.21 -6.71
C GLU A 39 17.51 8.55 -6.75
N LEU A 40 18.07 9.58 -6.15
CA LEU A 40 17.51 10.94 -6.20
C LEU A 40 17.47 11.49 -7.63
N ALA A 41 18.54 11.30 -8.42
CA ALA A 41 18.60 11.75 -9.81
C ALA A 41 17.54 11.04 -10.69
N ILE A 42 17.34 9.75 -10.50
CA ILE A 42 16.27 9.00 -11.18
C ILE A 42 14.90 9.52 -10.77
N LYS A 43 14.64 9.70 -9.47
CA LYS A 43 13.38 10.22 -8.95
C LYS A 43 13.07 11.63 -9.47
N ASP A 44 14.07 12.50 -9.54
CA ASP A 44 13.92 13.88 -10.02
C ASP A 44 13.54 13.93 -11.50
N LYS A 45 14.18 13.12 -12.33
CA LYS A 45 13.99 13.14 -13.78
C LYS A 45 12.88 12.22 -14.29
N CYS A 46 12.64 11.09 -13.63
CA CYS A 46 11.67 10.08 -14.06
C CYS A 46 10.43 10.03 -13.16
N GLY A 47 10.41 10.80 -12.08
CA GLY A 47 9.32 10.74 -11.11
C GLY A 47 9.35 9.47 -10.26
N VAL A 48 8.28 9.27 -9.51
CA VAL A 48 8.10 8.05 -8.70
C VAL A 48 7.83 6.87 -9.62
N ARG A 49 8.47 5.74 -9.37
CA ARG A 49 8.24 4.50 -10.13
C ARG A 49 6.77 4.13 -10.09
N PRO A 50 6.08 4.05 -11.24
CA PRO A 50 4.69 3.60 -11.27
C PRO A 50 4.64 2.13 -10.86
N ILE A 51 3.68 1.80 -10.01
CA ILE A 51 3.51 0.44 -9.53
C ILE A 51 2.72 -0.31 -10.60
N SER A 52 3.37 -1.29 -11.25
CA SER A 52 2.69 -2.17 -12.19
C SER A 52 1.68 -3.05 -11.46
N ASN A 53 0.45 -3.08 -11.98
CA ASN A 53 -0.55 -4.06 -11.56
C ASN A 53 -0.33 -5.42 -12.24
N ALA A 54 0.46 -5.46 -13.33
CA ALA A 54 0.86 -6.69 -14.00
C ALA A 54 1.85 -7.47 -13.12
N GLY A 55 1.48 -8.68 -12.73
CA GLY A 55 2.32 -9.54 -11.87
C GLY A 55 2.11 -9.35 -10.37
N MET A 56 1.05 -8.68 -9.93
CA MET A 56 0.67 -8.70 -8.53
C MET A 56 0.44 -10.14 -8.09
N ALA A 57 1.22 -10.62 -7.13
CA ALA A 57 0.97 -11.90 -6.51
C ALA A 57 -0.47 -11.91 -5.98
N LYS A 58 -1.26 -12.89 -6.41
CA LYS A 58 -2.65 -13.02 -5.97
C LYS A 58 -2.64 -13.31 -4.47
N PRO A 59 -3.19 -12.42 -3.64
CA PRO A 59 -3.22 -12.62 -2.19
C PRO A 59 -4.36 -13.53 -1.74
N ASP A 60 -5.09 -14.14 -2.68
CA ASP A 60 -6.18 -15.07 -2.39
C ASP A 60 -5.70 -16.26 -1.56
N GLY A 61 -6.37 -16.52 -0.45
CA GLY A 61 -6.07 -17.62 0.46
C GLY A 61 -4.81 -17.43 1.30
N LYS A 62 -4.09 -16.31 1.18
CA LYS A 62 -2.94 -15.98 2.03
C LYS A 62 -3.38 -15.31 3.32
N LEU A 63 -2.51 -15.39 4.33
CA LEU A 63 -2.70 -14.65 5.57
C LEU A 63 -2.38 -13.17 5.38
N PRO A 64 -3.10 -12.25 6.03
CA PRO A 64 -2.78 -10.82 6.00
C PRO A 64 -1.34 -10.52 6.37
N PHE A 65 -0.78 -11.24 7.36
CA PHE A 65 0.62 -11.13 7.77
C PHE A 65 1.60 -11.38 6.62
N ASP A 66 1.34 -12.37 5.79
CA ASP A 66 2.18 -12.69 4.64
C ASP A 66 2.02 -11.65 3.53
N VAL A 67 0.79 -11.19 3.29
CA VAL A 67 0.47 -10.20 2.25
C VAL A 67 1.18 -8.87 2.50
N VAL A 68 1.18 -8.36 3.74
CA VAL A 68 1.84 -7.07 4.04
C VAL A 68 3.37 -7.13 3.88
N GLN A 69 3.96 -8.32 3.88
CA GLN A 69 5.40 -8.54 3.75
C GLN A 69 5.84 -8.92 2.34
N ALA A 70 4.92 -9.34 1.50
CA ALA A 70 5.23 -9.80 0.15
C ALA A 70 5.20 -8.66 -0.87
N ALA A 71 6.14 -8.67 -1.81
CA ALA A 71 6.06 -7.81 -2.99
C ALA A 71 4.85 -8.21 -3.85
N PRO A 72 4.15 -7.27 -4.46
CA PRO A 72 4.37 -5.81 -4.50
C PRO A 72 3.67 -5.06 -3.36
N TRP A 73 2.96 -5.75 -2.47
CA TRP A 73 2.11 -5.16 -1.43
C TRP A 73 2.90 -4.46 -0.34
N LYS A 74 4.04 -5.04 0.06
CA LYS A 74 4.91 -4.50 1.11
C LYS A 74 5.21 -3.01 0.92
N GLY A 75 5.67 -2.63 -0.26
CA GLY A 75 6.03 -1.24 -0.55
C GLY A 75 4.84 -0.29 -0.44
N ARG A 76 3.64 -0.74 -0.84
CA ARG A 76 2.40 0.04 -0.74
C ARG A 76 1.99 0.28 0.70
N PHE A 77 2.03 -0.76 1.53
CA PHE A 77 1.75 -0.63 2.95
C PHE A 77 2.77 0.24 3.66
N GLN A 78 4.06 0.09 3.37
CA GLN A 78 5.11 0.93 3.95
C GLN A 78 4.93 2.41 3.58
N GLN A 79 4.63 2.70 2.32
CA GLN A 79 4.38 4.07 1.86
C GLN A 79 3.14 4.68 2.53
N LEU A 80 2.07 3.89 2.66
CA LEU A 80 0.80 4.34 3.22
C LEU A 80 0.89 4.60 4.73
N THR A 81 1.54 3.71 5.47
CA THR A 81 1.50 3.68 6.95
C THR A 81 2.76 4.21 7.61
N GLY A 82 3.84 4.38 6.87
CA GLY A 82 5.10 4.95 7.35
C GLY A 82 5.62 4.25 8.61
N LYS A 83 5.81 4.99 9.68
CA LYS A 83 6.33 4.48 10.96
C LYS A 83 5.41 3.44 11.63
N THR A 84 4.13 3.43 11.28
CA THR A 84 3.15 2.48 11.84
C THR A 84 3.17 1.12 11.14
N TYR A 85 3.92 0.96 10.05
CA TYR A 85 4.00 -0.30 9.32
C TYR A 85 4.43 -1.49 10.20
N GLY A 86 5.48 -1.31 11.02
CA GLY A 86 5.96 -2.35 11.94
C GLY A 86 4.88 -2.82 12.92
N PRO A 87 4.30 -1.92 13.73
CA PRO A 87 3.17 -2.23 14.60
C PRO A 87 1.99 -2.89 13.89
N ILE A 88 1.60 -2.42 12.70
CA ILE A 88 0.52 -3.03 11.91
C ILE A 88 0.86 -4.46 11.52
N LYS A 89 2.07 -4.70 11.01
CA LYS A 89 2.53 -6.05 10.65
C LYS A 89 2.44 -7.01 11.85
N GLU A 90 2.94 -6.60 13.02
CA GLU A 90 2.88 -7.41 14.23
C GLU A 90 1.44 -7.69 14.68
N SER A 91 0.53 -6.72 14.48
CA SER A 91 -0.91 -6.88 14.75
C SER A 91 -1.67 -7.78 13.77
N LEU A 92 -0.98 -8.36 12.80
CA LEU A 92 -1.52 -9.37 11.89
C LEU A 92 -0.91 -10.76 12.13
N ALA A 93 -0.07 -10.92 13.15
CA ALA A 93 0.68 -12.15 13.40
C ALA A 93 -0.22 -13.37 13.64
N VAL A 94 -1.35 -13.18 14.30
CA VAL A 94 -2.40 -14.20 14.40
C VAL A 94 -3.60 -13.75 13.57
N SER A 95 -3.85 -14.41 12.48
CA SER A 95 -4.86 -14.02 11.50
C SER A 95 -5.43 -15.22 10.75
N SER A 96 -6.62 -15.04 10.18
CA SER A 96 -7.21 -15.97 9.23
C SER A 96 -6.91 -15.56 7.79
N ALA A 97 -7.10 -16.48 6.84
CA ALA A 97 -6.92 -16.19 5.43
C ALA A 97 -7.80 -15.01 4.99
N MET A 98 -7.25 -14.19 4.09
CA MET A 98 -7.97 -13.06 3.52
C MET A 98 -9.22 -13.52 2.78
N GLN A 99 -10.30 -12.77 2.93
CA GLN A 99 -11.61 -13.05 2.34
C GLN A 99 -11.91 -12.09 1.21
N ARG A 100 -12.45 -12.61 0.11
CA ARG A 100 -12.80 -11.81 -1.06
C ARG A 100 -14.16 -11.12 -0.89
N GLN A 101 -14.21 -9.85 -1.27
CA GLN A 101 -15.41 -9.05 -1.44
C GLN A 101 -15.26 -8.21 -2.72
N GLY A 102 -15.83 -8.68 -3.83
CA GLY A 102 -15.64 -8.06 -5.14
C GLY A 102 -14.17 -8.06 -5.57
N ASP A 103 -13.64 -6.90 -5.92
CA ASP A 103 -12.23 -6.72 -6.29
C ASP A 103 -11.30 -6.60 -5.07
N TRP A 104 -11.85 -6.59 -3.87
CA TRP A 104 -11.12 -6.47 -2.62
C TRP A 104 -10.88 -7.84 -1.96
N LEU A 105 -9.74 -7.95 -1.31
CA LEU A 105 -9.44 -8.96 -0.32
C LEU A 105 -9.23 -8.27 1.02
N VAL A 106 -9.94 -8.74 2.04
CA VAL A 106 -9.93 -8.16 3.39
C VAL A 106 -9.50 -9.23 4.38
N GLY A 107 -8.63 -8.87 5.29
CA GLY A 107 -8.19 -9.76 6.36
C GLY A 107 -7.81 -8.95 7.60
N SER A 108 -7.89 -9.60 8.76
CA SER A 108 -7.60 -8.99 10.04
C SER A 108 -6.83 -9.95 10.95
N GLY A 109 -6.25 -9.40 11.99
CA GLY A 109 -5.50 -10.16 12.96
C GLY A 109 -5.21 -9.36 14.23
N TYR A 110 -4.44 -9.97 15.11
CA TYR A 110 -4.00 -9.36 16.37
C TYR A 110 -2.57 -9.77 16.73
N ASP A 111 -1.93 -8.97 17.59
CA ASP A 111 -0.63 -9.32 18.18
C ASP A 111 -0.82 -10.21 19.41
N PRO A 112 -0.37 -11.46 19.40
CA PRO A 112 -0.53 -12.38 20.53
C PRO A 112 0.32 -11.98 21.74
N ARG A 113 1.36 -11.17 21.55
CA ARG A 113 2.26 -10.74 22.65
C ARG A 113 1.65 -9.63 23.49
N GLY A 114 0.76 -8.83 22.91
CA GLY A 114 0.08 -7.72 23.57
C GLY A 114 -1.28 -8.08 24.18
N ALA A 115 -1.58 -9.34 24.44
CA ALA A 115 -2.89 -9.84 24.89
C ALA A 115 -4.06 -9.35 23.98
N GLY A 116 -3.81 -9.17 22.70
CA GLY A 116 -4.78 -8.63 21.75
C GLY A 116 -5.00 -7.12 21.85
N ALA A 117 -4.13 -6.40 22.57
CA ALA A 117 -4.23 -4.95 22.74
C ALA A 117 -4.05 -4.18 21.43
N THR A 118 -3.35 -4.76 20.46
CA THR A 118 -3.22 -4.20 19.12
C THR A 118 -3.76 -5.16 18.08
N LYS A 119 -4.59 -4.64 17.20
CA LYS A 119 -5.24 -5.38 16.12
C LYS A 119 -5.16 -4.57 14.85
N ALA A 120 -5.20 -5.23 13.73
CA ALA A 120 -5.26 -4.55 12.44
C ALA A 120 -6.17 -5.29 11.46
N ALA A 121 -6.79 -4.53 10.57
CA ALA A 121 -7.45 -5.05 9.39
C ALA A 121 -6.87 -4.37 8.16
N ILE A 122 -6.67 -5.16 7.11
CA ILE A 122 -6.17 -4.67 5.83
C ILE A 122 -7.12 -5.01 4.71
N ALA A 123 -7.16 -4.16 3.71
CA ALA A 123 -7.83 -4.43 2.46
C ALA A 123 -6.88 -4.16 1.29
N VAL A 124 -6.86 -5.05 0.32
CA VAL A 124 -6.11 -4.89 -0.93
C VAL A 124 -7.05 -5.02 -2.11
N ASN A 125 -7.03 -4.04 -3.02
CA ASN A 125 -7.78 -4.11 -4.27
C ASN A 125 -6.91 -4.78 -5.34
N THR A 126 -7.29 -5.97 -5.76
CA THR A 126 -6.50 -6.76 -6.71
C THR A 126 -6.54 -6.21 -8.14
N LYS A 127 -7.50 -5.33 -8.43
CA LYS A 127 -7.64 -4.70 -9.74
C LYS A 127 -6.86 -3.38 -9.85
N THR A 128 -6.95 -2.55 -8.82
CA THR A 128 -6.32 -1.21 -8.83
C THR A 128 -5.01 -1.16 -8.08
N GLY A 129 -4.76 -2.13 -7.19
CA GLY A 129 -3.63 -2.13 -6.28
C GLY A 129 -3.76 -1.17 -5.09
N LYS A 130 -4.91 -0.54 -4.91
CA LYS A 130 -5.18 0.28 -3.72
C LYS A 130 -5.10 -0.58 -2.46
N VAL A 131 -4.53 -0.04 -1.41
CA VAL A 131 -4.49 -0.68 -0.09
C VAL A 131 -5.10 0.23 0.96
N MET A 132 -5.71 -0.36 1.97
CA MET A 132 -6.30 0.32 3.11
C MET A 132 -5.93 -0.42 4.38
N VAL A 133 -5.79 0.30 5.48
CA VAL A 133 -5.52 -0.27 6.80
C VAL A 133 -6.37 0.43 7.86
N ALA A 134 -6.97 -0.36 8.74
CA ALA A 134 -7.48 0.09 10.03
C ALA A 134 -6.63 -0.55 11.14
N TYR A 135 -6.14 0.26 12.05
CA TYR A 135 -5.25 -0.17 13.13
C TYR A 135 -5.83 0.25 14.48
N ALA A 136 -6.16 -0.72 15.31
CA ALA A 136 -6.69 -0.53 16.65
C ALA A 136 -5.58 -0.70 17.69
N SER A 137 -5.48 0.25 18.59
CA SER A 137 -4.60 0.25 19.75
C SER A 137 -5.31 0.86 20.96
N ASN A 138 -4.63 0.98 22.08
CA ASN A 138 -5.18 1.66 23.27
C ASN A 138 -5.56 3.12 23.01
N ASP A 139 -5.00 3.75 21.97
CA ASP A 139 -5.30 5.12 21.56
C ASP A 139 -6.50 5.22 20.61
N GLY A 140 -7.20 4.11 20.36
CA GLY A 140 -8.32 4.03 19.43
C GLY A 140 -7.96 3.46 18.07
N VAL A 141 -8.85 3.65 17.10
CA VAL A 141 -8.69 3.14 15.73
C VAL A 141 -8.16 4.25 14.81
N LYS A 142 -7.08 3.94 14.10
CA LYS A 142 -6.48 4.82 13.07
C LYS A 142 -6.74 4.24 11.68
N PHE A 143 -7.07 5.12 10.72
CA PHE A 143 -7.34 4.77 9.33
C PHE A 143 -6.19 5.21 8.43
N PHE A 144 -5.83 4.37 7.46
CA PHE A 144 -4.85 4.67 6.44
C PHE A 144 -5.42 4.32 5.06
N GLY A 145 -5.38 5.26 4.14
CA GLY A 145 -5.87 5.10 2.77
C GLY A 145 -7.39 5.23 2.60
N PHE A 146 -8.11 5.55 3.67
CA PHE A 146 -9.55 5.84 3.66
C PHE A 146 -9.94 6.69 4.88
N ASN A 147 -11.16 7.19 4.89
CA ASN A 147 -11.77 7.91 6.01
C ASN A 147 -13.23 7.48 6.21
N GLU A 148 -13.86 7.97 7.27
CA GLU A 148 -15.22 7.60 7.66
C GLU A 148 -16.31 7.89 6.60
N ASN A 149 -16.05 8.82 5.69
CA ASN A 149 -16.99 9.22 4.63
C ASN A 149 -16.69 8.54 3.27
N ASP A 150 -15.68 7.69 3.20
CA ASP A 150 -15.23 7.07 1.96
C ASP A 150 -16.14 5.90 1.56
N LYS A 151 -16.90 6.08 0.46
CA LYS A 151 -17.83 5.07 -0.06
C LYS A 151 -17.17 3.89 -0.76
N GLY A 152 -15.89 3.97 -1.04
CA GLY A 152 -15.12 2.92 -1.72
C GLY A 152 -14.50 1.89 -0.79
N VAL A 153 -14.81 1.94 0.48
CA VAL A 153 -14.27 1.02 1.49
C VAL A 153 -15.09 -0.28 1.49
N PRO A 154 -14.44 -1.46 1.47
CA PRO A 154 -15.18 -2.74 1.56
C PRO A 154 -15.96 -2.88 2.86
N ASP A 155 -17.19 -3.41 2.78
CA ASP A 155 -18.07 -3.60 3.94
C ASP A 155 -17.43 -4.42 5.06
N LYS A 156 -16.66 -5.44 4.71
CA LYS A 156 -15.92 -6.27 5.68
C LYS A 156 -14.91 -5.47 6.50
N LEU A 157 -14.28 -4.45 5.89
CA LEU A 157 -13.37 -3.58 6.61
C LEU A 157 -14.15 -2.66 7.58
N TRP A 158 -15.29 -2.11 7.14
CA TRP A 158 -16.17 -1.32 8.00
C TRP A 158 -16.79 -2.14 9.12
N GLN A 159 -17.19 -3.38 8.87
CA GLN A 159 -17.68 -4.29 9.91
C GLN A 159 -16.63 -4.46 11.00
N TRP A 160 -15.39 -4.74 10.62
CA TRP A 160 -14.29 -4.87 11.59
C TRP A 160 -14.08 -3.57 12.39
N VAL A 161 -14.10 -2.40 11.74
CA VAL A 161 -13.99 -1.10 12.41
C VAL A 161 -15.10 -0.91 13.42
N SER A 162 -16.35 -1.25 13.06
CA SER A 162 -17.51 -1.13 13.97
C SER A 162 -17.37 -2.03 15.20
N GLU A 163 -16.89 -3.25 15.01
CA GLU A 163 -16.63 -4.19 16.12
C GLU A 163 -15.55 -3.65 17.08
N GLU A 164 -14.47 -3.05 16.56
CA GLU A 164 -13.39 -2.53 17.39
C GLU A 164 -13.73 -1.18 18.05
N THR A 165 -14.62 -0.38 17.46
CA THR A 165 -15.06 0.90 18.03
C THR A 165 -16.28 0.79 18.94
N GLY A 166 -16.91 -0.38 18.98
CA GLY A 166 -18.17 -0.57 19.72
C GLY A 166 -19.36 0.20 19.13
N ALA A 167 -19.25 0.63 17.87
CA ALA A 167 -20.30 1.35 17.13
C ALA A 167 -21.24 0.37 16.40
N GLY A 168 -21.76 -0.64 17.13
CA GLY A 168 -22.74 -1.60 16.65
C GLY A 168 -24.10 -1.39 17.28
#